data_bdb5c8c1ce8e69b170369ad98a26769e
#
_entry.id   bdb5c8c1ce8e69b170369ad98a26769e
#
_cell.length_a   1.000
_cell.length_b   1.000
_cell.length_c   1.000
_cell.angle_alpha   90.00
_cell.angle_beta   90.00
_cell.angle_gamma   90.00
#
_symmetry.space_group_name_H-M   'P 1'
#
loop_
_entity.id
_entity.type
_entity.pdbx_description
1 polymer ?
#
loop_
_entity_poly.entity_id
_entity_poly.type
_entity_poly.pdbx_seq_one_letter_code
_entity_poly.pdbx_strand_id
1 'polypeptide(L)'
;MGKASPSLLLKLAYIDEGLGDYVQALFHLNNYYSMTSNQQALDKMRSIAEKKELVGYEYSDYTFFRNLLIEFKIEIEMSLCAILLLLTFFTFWKQQKKKAFRPLLYVQIGLIFILGLLVNDFFEHDRAIINADNVILMSGPSAGAEPVEIIEKGHLIEVLSRHDTWVKILWYDQEVFIKTQKLLFI
;
A
#
# COMPACT_ATOMS: atom_id res chain seq x y z
N MET A 1 4.76 -3.28 20.33
CA MET A 1 6.11 -2.90 19.88
C MET A 1 6.13 -1.39 19.71
N GLY A 2 7.12 -0.68 20.29
CA GLY A 2 7.24 0.78 20.11
C GLY A 2 7.58 1.09 18.65
N LYS A 3 6.84 2.02 18.03
CA LYS A 3 7.18 2.48 16.68
C LYS A 3 8.54 3.16 16.70
N ALA A 4 9.46 2.73 15.85
CA ALA A 4 10.76 3.38 15.71
C ALA A 4 10.57 4.84 15.26
N SER A 5 11.39 5.76 15.78
CA SER A 5 11.30 7.15 15.34
C SER A 5 11.83 7.30 13.90
N PRO A 6 11.31 8.27 13.12
CA PRO A 6 11.80 8.51 11.76
C PRO A 6 13.31 8.69 11.68
N SER A 7 13.89 9.43 12.64
CA SER A 7 15.34 9.65 12.70
C SER A 7 16.15 8.36 12.94
N LEU A 8 15.59 7.40 13.69
CA LEU A 8 16.21 6.09 13.90
C LEU A 8 16.19 5.26 12.63
N LEU A 9 15.02 5.23 11.94
CA LEU A 9 14.88 4.49 10.68
C LEU A 9 15.89 4.97 9.62
N LEU A 10 16.06 6.28 9.50
CA LEU A 10 17.01 6.85 8.55
C LEU A 10 18.47 6.47 8.90
N LYS A 11 18.82 6.46 10.19
CA LYS A 11 20.16 6.04 10.65
C LYS A 11 20.40 4.55 10.39
N LEU A 12 19.39 3.70 10.65
CA LEU A 12 19.48 2.27 10.36
C LEU A 12 19.65 2.03 8.86
N ALA A 13 18.86 2.68 8.03
CA ALA A 13 18.99 2.58 6.57
C ALA A 13 20.41 2.95 6.08
N TYR A 14 21.02 3.99 6.65
CA TYR A 14 22.38 4.38 6.32
C TYR A 14 23.42 3.35 6.75
N ILE A 15 23.27 2.78 7.95
CA ILE A 15 24.16 1.74 8.47
C ILE A 15 24.05 0.48 7.60
N ASP A 16 22.83 0.03 7.29
CA ASP A 16 22.59 -1.17 6.50
C ASP A 16 23.13 -1.02 5.07
N GLU A 17 22.98 0.17 4.48
CA GLU A 17 23.61 0.46 3.17
C GLU A 17 25.15 0.38 3.27
N GLY A 18 25.74 0.92 4.34
CA GLY A 18 27.19 0.86 4.58
C GLY A 18 27.71 -0.56 4.80
N LEU A 19 26.89 -1.44 5.37
CA LEU A 19 27.18 -2.86 5.55
C LEU A 19 26.90 -3.71 4.28
N GLY A 20 26.30 -3.11 3.25
CA GLY A 20 25.93 -3.80 2.01
C GLY A 20 24.62 -4.57 2.11
N ASP A 21 23.88 -4.46 3.22
CA ASP A 21 22.55 -5.05 3.37
C ASP A 21 21.48 -4.12 2.78
N TYR A 22 21.40 -4.12 1.44
CA TYR A 22 20.48 -3.26 0.72
C TYR A 22 19.00 -3.61 0.98
N VAL A 23 18.68 -4.85 1.37
CA VAL A 23 17.31 -5.27 1.68
C VAL A 23 16.82 -4.58 2.95
N GLN A 24 17.60 -4.60 4.03
CA GLN A 24 17.28 -3.91 5.27
C GLN A 24 17.31 -2.39 5.09
N ALA A 25 18.24 -1.86 4.30
CA ALA A 25 18.26 -0.44 3.96
C ALA A 25 16.96 0.00 3.26
N LEU A 26 16.49 -0.76 2.26
CA LEU A 26 15.21 -0.51 1.57
C LEU A 26 14.01 -0.63 2.51
N PHE A 27 14.01 -1.62 3.41
CA PHE A 27 12.96 -1.79 4.41
C PHE A 27 12.88 -0.57 5.35
N HIS A 28 14.01 -0.11 5.88
CA HIS A 28 14.04 1.06 6.77
C HIS A 28 13.71 2.37 6.04
N LEU A 29 14.16 2.53 4.79
CA LEU A 29 13.79 3.68 3.96
C LEU A 29 12.30 3.72 3.65
N ASN A 30 11.68 2.57 3.37
CA ASN A 30 10.25 2.51 3.09
C ASN A 30 9.42 2.83 4.35
N ASN A 31 9.80 2.29 5.52
CA ASN A 31 9.17 2.65 6.78
C ASN A 31 9.36 4.14 7.14
N TYR A 32 10.53 4.71 6.84
CA TYR A 32 10.77 6.14 7.00
C TYR A 32 9.87 6.96 6.07
N TYR A 33 9.77 6.57 4.80
CA TYR A 33 8.92 7.24 3.82
C TYR A 33 7.44 7.18 4.22
N SER A 34 6.94 6.05 4.67
CA SER A 34 5.54 5.90 5.12
C SER A 34 5.16 6.79 6.31
N MET A 35 6.17 7.23 7.10
CA MET A 35 5.96 8.12 8.26
C MET A 35 6.17 9.60 7.94
N THR A 36 6.90 9.93 6.88
CA THR A 36 7.38 11.31 6.65
C THR A 36 7.03 11.86 5.27
N SER A 37 6.59 10.99 4.35
CA SER A 37 6.36 11.30 2.92
C SER A 37 7.55 12.02 2.25
N ASN A 38 8.78 11.76 2.73
CA ASN A 38 9.97 12.45 2.29
C ASN A 38 10.43 11.94 0.92
N GLN A 39 10.37 12.81 -0.09
CA GLN A 39 10.72 12.48 -1.48
C GLN A 39 12.17 11.98 -1.63
N GLN A 40 13.11 12.48 -0.83
CA GLN A 40 14.51 12.05 -0.88
C GLN A 40 14.67 10.55 -0.53
N ALA A 41 13.80 10.02 0.35
CA ALA A 41 13.80 8.59 0.65
C ALA A 41 13.37 7.76 -0.55
N LEU A 42 12.36 8.22 -1.31
CA LEU A 42 11.95 7.59 -2.56
C LEU A 42 13.06 7.57 -3.59
N ASP A 43 13.72 8.71 -3.80
CA ASP A 43 14.81 8.85 -4.76
C ASP A 43 15.98 7.93 -4.38
N LYS A 44 16.24 7.80 -3.06
CA LYS A 44 17.27 6.89 -2.56
C LYS A 44 16.91 5.43 -2.78
N MET A 45 15.66 5.02 -2.48
CA MET A 45 15.18 3.66 -2.75
C MET A 45 15.28 3.32 -4.24
N ARG A 46 14.88 4.23 -5.12
CA ARG A 46 14.99 4.06 -6.58
C ARG A 46 16.45 3.88 -7.01
N SER A 47 17.35 4.71 -6.50
CA SER A 47 18.78 4.60 -6.81
C SER A 47 19.39 3.26 -6.38
N ILE A 48 18.98 2.71 -5.23
CA ILE A 48 19.42 1.37 -4.80
C ILE A 48 18.81 0.29 -5.69
N ALA A 49 17.52 0.42 -6.03
CA ALA A 49 16.81 -0.54 -6.88
C ALA A 49 17.39 -0.60 -8.30
N GLU A 50 17.68 0.54 -8.91
CA GLU A 50 18.33 0.61 -10.23
C GLU A 50 19.70 -0.07 -10.23
N LYS A 51 20.52 0.18 -9.20
CA LYS A 51 21.86 -0.44 -9.07
C LYS A 51 21.82 -1.95 -8.88
N LYS A 52 20.72 -2.47 -8.35
CA LYS A 52 20.52 -3.89 -8.03
C LYS A 52 19.52 -4.58 -8.95
N GLU A 53 19.04 -3.88 -9.97
CA GLU A 53 18.05 -4.38 -10.94
C GLU A 53 16.77 -4.92 -10.26
N LEU A 54 16.29 -4.20 -9.23
CA LEU A 54 15.13 -4.60 -8.44
C LEU A 54 13.83 -4.06 -9.04
N VAL A 55 12.79 -4.89 -9.03
CA VAL A 55 11.43 -4.56 -9.49
C VAL A 55 10.59 -4.02 -8.33
N GLY A 56 9.57 -3.21 -8.67
CA GLY A 56 8.56 -2.71 -7.74
C GLY A 56 8.84 -1.33 -7.15
N TYR A 57 9.99 -0.73 -7.44
CA TYR A 57 10.38 0.61 -6.97
C TYR A 57 10.07 1.72 -7.98
N GLU A 58 9.37 1.39 -9.05
CA GLU A 58 8.89 2.37 -10.02
C GLU A 58 7.65 3.07 -9.46
N TYR A 59 7.73 4.38 -9.35
CA TYR A 59 6.60 5.21 -8.91
C TYR A 59 5.92 5.80 -10.14
N SER A 60 4.77 5.23 -10.47
CA SER A 60 3.87 5.81 -11.45
C SER A 60 3.05 6.94 -10.84
N ASP A 61 2.43 7.79 -11.69
CA ASP A 61 1.48 8.82 -11.25
C ASP A 61 0.33 8.21 -10.44
N TYR A 62 -0.07 6.98 -10.77
CA TYR A 62 -1.05 6.21 -9.99
C TYR A 62 -0.58 5.92 -8.56
N THR A 63 0.67 5.49 -8.40
CA THR A 63 1.26 5.21 -7.07
C THR A 63 1.35 6.49 -6.24
N PHE A 64 1.73 7.61 -6.86
CA PHE A 64 1.75 8.92 -6.21
C PHE A 64 0.35 9.32 -5.72
N PHE A 65 -0.66 9.24 -6.61
CA PHE A 65 -2.04 9.59 -6.27
C PHE A 65 -2.62 8.68 -5.19
N ARG A 66 -2.36 7.37 -5.25
CA ARG A 66 -2.75 6.42 -4.22
C ARG A 66 -2.14 6.76 -2.86
N ASN A 67 -0.84 7.03 -2.80
CA ASN A 67 -0.16 7.40 -1.55
C ASN A 67 -0.73 8.69 -0.96
N LEU A 68 -1.05 9.68 -1.80
CA LEU A 68 -1.71 10.91 -1.39
C LEU A 68 -3.10 10.64 -0.77
N LEU A 69 -3.88 9.75 -1.38
CA LEU A 69 -5.19 9.35 -0.83
C LEU A 69 -5.04 8.65 0.53
N ILE A 70 -4.03 7.81 0.71
CA ILE A 70 -3.76 7.11 1.97
C ILE A 70 -3.29 8.11 3.04
N GLU A 71 -2.41 9.05 2.69
CA GLU A 71 -1.89 10.08 3.61
C GLU A 71 -3.01 10.96 4.17
N PHE A 72 -3.93 11.41 3.30
CA PHE A 72 -5.05 12.28 3.69
C PHE A 72 -6.36 11.53 3.91
N LYS A 73 -6.31 10.20 4.12
CA LYS A 73 -7.50 9.36 4.25
C LYS A 73 -8.46 9.86 5.32
N ILE A 74 -7.97 10.09 6.54
CA ILE A 74 -8.79 10.51 7.68
C ILE A 74 -9.45 11.87 7.40
N GLU A 75 -8.72 12.83 6.84
CA GLU A 75 -9.22 14.16 6.50
C GLU A 75 -10.29 14.09 5.40
N ILE A 76 -10.08 13.23 4.40
CA ILE A 76 -11.04 12.99 3.32
C ILE A 76 -12.30 12.33 3.88
N GLU A 77 -12.19 11.30 4.70
CA GLU A 77 -13.32 10.61 5.35
C GLU A 77 -14.12 11.57 6.23
N MET A 78 -13.45 12.36 7.08
CA MET A 78 -14.11 13.35 7.94
C MET A 78 -14.84 14.42 7.12
N SER A 79 -14.23 14.93 6.05
CA SER A 79 -14.85 15.91 5.17
C SER A 79 -16.05 15.35 4.43
N LEU A 80 -15.99 14.12 3.93
CA LEU A 80 -17.12 13.42 3.29
C LEU A 80 -18.27 13.21 4.29
N CYS A 81 -17.97 12.80 5.53
CA CYS A 81 -18.98 12.68 6.59
C CYS A 81 -19.67 14.02 6.87
N ALA A 82 -18.91 15.11 6.99
CA ALA A 82 -19.48 16.45 7.20
C ALA A 82 -20.39 16.88 6.03
N ILE A 83 -19.96 16.65 4.80
CA ILE A 83 -20.76 16.93 3.58
C ILE A 83 -22.06 16.10 3.60
N LEU A 84 -21.98 14.80 3.92
CA LEU A 84 -23.16 13.95 4.03
C LEU A 84 -24.15 14.44 5.07
N LEU A 85 -23.68 14.89 6.26
CA LEU A 85 -24.53 15.47 7.28
C LEU A 85 -25.23 16.75 6.81
N LEU A 86 -24.51 17.64 6.12
CA LEU A 86 -25.11 18.85 5.55
C LEU A 86 -26.14 18.51 4.47
N LEU A 87 -25.86 17.57 3.59
CA LEU A 87 -26.80 17.12 2.55
C LEU A 87 -28.05 16.47 3.17
N THR A 88 -27.93 15.68 4.24
CA THR A 88 -29.09 15.09 4.92
C THR A 88 -29.96 16.18 5.56
N PHE A 89 -29.35 17.18 6.18
CA PHE A 89 -30.09 18.34 6.70
C PHE A 89 -30.84 19.09 5.58
N PHE A 90 -30.16 19.32 4.45
CA PHE A 90 -30.77 20.00 3.28
C PHE A 90 -31.90 19.18 2.62
N THR A 91 -31.76 17.86 2.53
CA THR A 91 -32.82 16.99 2.00
C THR A 91 -34.03 17.00 2.91
N PHE A 92 -33.83 16.90 4.22
CA PHE A 92 -34.91 16.99 5.20
C PHE A 92 -35.63 18.33 5.12
N TRP A 93 -34.90 19.44 5.02
CA TRP A 93 -35.49 20.77 4.90
C TRP A 93 -36.32 20.96 3.61
N LYS A 94 -35.81 20.44 2.45
CA LYS A 94 -36.55 20.46 1.18
C LYS A 94 -37.82 19.59 1.24
N GLN A 95 -37.73 18.43 1.89
CA GLN A 95 -38.87 17.54 2.10
C GLN A 95 -40.00 18.24 2.89
N GLN A 96 -39.67 18.92 3.98
CA GLN A 96 -40.61 19.71 4.76
C GLN A 96 -41.32 20.79 3.91
N LYS A 97 -40.60 21.40 2.97
CA LYS A 97 -41.15 22.42 2.06
C LYS A 97 -41.79 21.85 0.82
N LYS A 98 -42.02 20.53 0.75
CA LYS A 98 -42.59 19.81 -0.40
C LYS A 98 -41.90 20.12 -1.75
N LYS A 99 -40.59 20.44 -1.72
CA LYS A 99 -39.76 20.69 -2.90
C LYS A 99 -39.11 19.39 -3.39
N ALA A 100 -38.73 19.36 -4.68
CA ALA A 100 -38.02 18.20 -5.25
C ALA A 100 -36.71 17.95 -4.51
N PHE A 101 -36.55 16.78 -3.88
CA PHE A 101 -35.38 16.35 -3.13
C PHE A 101 -34.71 15.09 -3.70
N ARG A 102 -35.38 14.38 -4.62
CA ARG A 102 -34.89 13.12 -5.22
C ARG A 102 -33.46 13.22 -5.77
N PRO A 103 -33.05 14.26 -6.53
CA PRO A 103 -31.69 14.33 -7.06
C PRO A 103 -30.63 14.39 -5.93
N LEU A 104 -30.94 15.02 -4.79
CA LEU A 104 -30.01 15.02 -3.65
C LEU A 104 -29.84 13.64 -3.05
N LEU A 105 -30.86 12.79 -3.04
CA LEU A 105 -30.76 11.41 -2.55
C LEU A 105 -29.79 10.58 -3.40
N TYR A 106 -29.82 10.72 -4.73
CA TYR A 106 -28.87 9.99 -5.59
C TYR A 106 -27.44 10.43 -5.35
N VAL A 107 -27.20 11.72 -5.14
CA VAL A 107 -25.88 12.24 -4.77
C VAL A 107 -25.41 11.66 -3.42
N GLN A 108 -26.29 11.61 -2.42
CA GLN A 108 -25.96 11.03 -1.12
C GLN A 108 -25.61 9.54 -1.23
N ILE A 109 -26.39 8.76 -1.99
CA ILE A 109 -26.10 7.34 -2.20
C ILE A 109 -24.71 7.16 -2.83
N GLY A 110 -24.38 7.97 -3.85
CA GLY A 110 -23.06 7.95 -4.48
C GLY A 110 -21.91 8.27 -3.50
N LEU A 111 -22.10 9.30 -2.65
CA LEU A 111 -21.10 9.67 -1.64
C LEU A 111 -20.95 8.61 -0.54
N ILE A 112 -22.06 7.97 -0.11
CA ILE A 112 -22.01 6.86 0.85
C ILE A 112 -21.24 5.67 0.26
N PHE A 113 -21.44 5.37 -1.03
CA PHE A 113 -20.71 4.31 -1.71
C PHE A 113 -19.21 4.60 -1.78
N ILE A 114 -18.82 5.85 -2.14
CA ILE A 114 -17.42 6.28 -2.15
C ILE A 114 -16.82 6.19 -0.74
N LEU A 115 -17.51 6.67 0.28
CA LEU A 115 -17.08 6.57 1.67
C LEU A 115 -16.89 5.10 2.08
N GLY A 116 -17.80 4.23 1.68
CA GLY A 116 -17.70 2.78 1.93
C GLY A 116 -16.45 2.15 1.32
N LEU A 117 -16.04 2.57 0.11
CA LEU A 117 -14.81 2.11 -0.52
C LEU A 117 -13.56 2.59 0.24
N LEU A 118 -13.55 3.84 0.72
CA LEU A 118 -12.42 4.41 1.47
C LEU A 118 -12.27 3.74 2.85
N VAL A 119 -13.36 3.60 3.59
CA VAL A 119 -13.35 2.99 4.94
C VAL A 119 -12.96 1.51 4.92
N ASN A 120 -13.27 0.79 3.84
CA ASN A 120 -12.90 -0.63 3.70
C ASN A 120 -11.50 -0.85 3.12
N ASP A 121 -10.64 0.14 3.11
CA ASP A 121 -9.24 0.05 2.65
C ASP A 121 -9.10 -0.54 1.23
N PHE A 122 -10.12 -0.33 0.38
CA PHE A 122 -10.17 -0.92 -0.96
C PHE A 122 -8.94 -0.55 -1.82
N PHE A 123 -8.31 0.58 -1.53
CA PHE A 123 -7.12 1.06 -2.23
C PHE A 123 -5.81 0.73 -1.51
N GLU A 124 -5.88 0.15 -0.31
CA GLU A 124 -4.70 -0.25 0.45
C GLU A 124 -4.35 -1.72 0.12
N HIS A 125 -3.20 -1.92 -0.49
CA HIS A 125 -2.61 -3.24 -0.62
C HIS A 125 -1.36 -3.29 0.25
N ASP A 126 -1.27 -4.32 1.04
CA ASP A 126 -0.03 -4.61 1.77
C ASP A 126 1.11 -4.76 0.77
N ARG A 127 2.28 -4.27 1.13
CA ARG A 127 3.51 -4.47 0.36
C ARG A 127 4.53 -5.22 1.20
N ALA A 128 5.41 -5.94 0.53
CA ALA A 128 6.48 -6.66 1.18
C ALA A 128 7.75 -6.64 0.33
N ILE A 129 8.91 -6.72 0.98
CA ILE A 129 10.20 -6.89 0.33
C ILE A 129 10.61 -8.34 0.46
N ILE A 130 11.11 -8.95 -0.62
CA ILE A 130 11.66 -10.31 -0.59
C ILE A 130 12.98 -10.29 0.16
N ASN A 131 13.07 -11.10 1.22
CA ASN A 131 14.20 -11.11 2.17
C ASN A 131 15.01 -12.42 2.12
N ALA A 132 15.00 -13.13 1.01
CA ALA A 132 15.78 -14.35 0.86
C ALA A 132 16.26 -14.49 -0.58
N ASP A 133 17.44 -15.08 -0.73
CA ASP A 133 17.96 -15.42 -2.04
C ASP A 133 17.32 -16.69 -2.59
N ASN A 134 17.27 -16.83 -3.92
CA ASN A 134 16.72 -18.00 -4.63
C ASN A 134 15.32 -18.40 -4.17
N VAL A 135 14.40 -17.42 -4.11
CA VAL A 135 13.02 -17.67 -3.71
C VAL A 135 12.24 -18.20 -4.89
N ILE A 136 11.61 -19.36 -4.71
CA ILE A 136 10.77 -19.98 -5.73
C ILE A 136 9.36 -19.43 -5.62
N LEU A 137 8.88 -18.82 -6.68
CA LEU A 137 7.47 -18.45 -6.86
C LEU A 137 6.70 -19.68 -7.35
N MET A 138 5.54 -19.94 -6.76
CA MET A 138 4.72 -21.11 -7.04
C MET A 138 3.40 -20.71 -7.70
N SER A 139 2.85 -21.58 -8.54
CA SER A 139 1.53 -21.40 -9.17
C SER A 139 0.36 -21.54 -8.19
N GLY A 140 0.59 -22.10 -7.00
CA GLY A 140 -0.43 -22.34 -5.96
C GLY A 140 0.15 -22.36 -4.55
N PRO A 141 -0.70 -22.28 -3.50
CA PRO A 141 -0.30 -22.21 -2.10
C PRO A 141 0.10 -23.60 -1.56
N SER A 142 1.00 -24.29 -2.25
CA SER A 142 1.44 -25.64 -1.89
C SER A 142 2.89 -25.86 -2.32
N ALA A 143 3.64 -26.61 -1.52
CA ALA A 143 4.98 -27.06 -1.88
C ALA A 143 5.01 -28.03 -3.09
N GLY A 144 3.88 -28.63 -3.45
CA GLY A 144 3.73 -29.49 -4.61
C GLY A 144 3.16 -28.76 -5.85
N ALA A 145 2.93 -27.46 -5.79
CA ALA A 145 2.53 -26.66 -6.95
C ALA A 145 3.70 -26.53 -7.94
N GLU A 146 3.40 -26.13 -9.17
CA GLU A 146 4.43 -25.93 -10.18
C GLU A 146 5.25 -24.66 -9.86
N PRO A 147 6.59 -24.74 -9.95
CA PRO A 147 7.43 -23.55 -9.85
C PRO A 147 7.24 -22.65 -11.07
N VAL A 148 7.03 -21.36 -10.84
CA VAL A 148 6.86 -20.37 -11.91
C VAL A 148 8.20 -19.71 -12.24
N GLU A 149 8.90 -19.22 -11.23
CA GLU A 149 10.16 -18.50 -11.38
C GLU A 149 10.99 -18.58 -10.10
N ILE A 150 12.30 -18.39 -10.22
CA ILE A 150 13.22 -18.23 -9.09
C ILE A 150 13.69 -16.78 -9.09
N ILE A 151 13.47 -16.08 -7.99
CA ILE A 151 13.80 -14.67 -7.84
C ILE A 151 14.73 -14.42 -6.66
N GLU A 152 15.51 -13.35 -6.76
CA GLU A 152 16.45 -12.91 -5.74
C GLU A 152 15.77 -12.01 -4.71
N LYS A 153 16.48 -11.71 -3.63
CA LYS A 153 16.01 -10.78 -2.59
C LYS A 153 15.99 -9.34 -3.05
N GLY A 154 15.19 -8.53 -2.38
CA GLY A 154 15.15 -7.08 -2.54
C GLY A 154 14.00 -6.56 -3.39
N HIS A 155 13.34 -7.39 -4.19
CA HIS A 155 12.17 -6.96 -4.95
C HIS A 155 11.02 -6.53 -4.03
N LEU A 156 10.37 -5.41 -4.38
CA LEU A 156 9.18 -4.92 -3.72
C LEU A 156 7.95 -5.45 -4.44
N ILE A 157 7.06 -6.11 -3.70
CA ILE A 157 5.90 -6.80 -4.24
C ILE A 157 4.60 -6.34 -3.58
N GLU A 158 3.51 -6.39 -4.33
CA GLU A 158 2.15 -6.18 -3.80
C GLU A 158 1.57 -7.49 -3.29
N VAL A 159 1.04 -7.46 -2.07
CA VAL A 159 0.40 -8.61 -1.42
C VAL A 159 -1.09 -8.56 -1.69
N LEU A 160 -1.61 -9.54 -2.42
CA LEU A 160 -3.04 -9.63 -2.74
C LEU A 160 -3.85 -10.28 -1.62
N SER A 161 -3.29 -11.34 -1.02
CA SER A 161 -3.92 -12.03 0.13
C SER A 161 -2.91 -12.86 0.90
N ARG A 162 -3.21 -13.11 2.18
CA ARG A 162 -2.40 -13.96 3.05
C ARG A 162 -3.18 -15.22 3.41
N HIS A 163 -2.58 -16.37 3.18
CA HIS A 163 -3.15 -17.68 3.48
C HIS A 163 -2.15 -18.51 4.29
N ASP A 164 -2.22 -18.41 5.61
CA ASP A 164 -1.38 -19.17 6.54
C ASP A 164 0.12 -18.99 6.24
N THR A 165 0.79 -20.00 5.73
CA THR A 165 2.22 -19.98 5.38
C THR A 165 2.53 -19.41 4.00
N TRP A 166 1.50 -19.17 3.18
CA TRP A 166 1.62 -18.69 1.81
C TRP A 166 1.00 -17.31 1.65
N VAL A 167 1.65 -16.50 0.83
CA VAL A 167 1.19 -15.16 0.46
C VAL A 167 0.99 -15.14 -1.05
N LYS A 168 -0.20 -14.73 -1.47
CA LYS A 168 -0.52 -14.48 -2.88
C LYS A 168 -0.04 -13.09 -3.24
N ILE A 169 0.75 -12.98 -4.28
CA ILE A 169 1.36 -11.75 -4.75
C ILE A 169 1.10 -11.55 -6.24
N LEU A 170 1.24 -10.32 -6.70
CA LEU A 170 1.27 -10.00 -8.12
C LEU A 170 2.73 -9.92 -8.59
N TRP A 171 3.09 -10.73 -9.59
CA TRP A 171 4.41 -10.73 -10.21
C TRP A 171 4.26 -10.67 -11.73
N TYR A 172 4.68 -9.58 -12.37
CA TYR A 172 4.48 -9.32 -13.81
C TYR A 172 3.07 -9.66 -14.30
N ASP A 173 2.05 -9.11 -13.63
CA ASP A 173 0.61 -9.32 -13.90
C ASP A 173 0.13 -10.78 -13.72
N GLN A 174 0.95 -11.65 -13.14
CA GLN A 174 0.57 -13.01 -12.78
C GLN A 174 0.38 -13.17 -11.27
N GLU A 175 -0.68 -13.87 -10.89
CA GLU A 175 -0.90 -14.25 -9.49
C GLU A 175 -0.05 -15.46 -9.15
N VAL A 176 0.89 -15.29 -8.23
CA VAL A 176 1.81 -16.35 -7.77
C VAL A 176 1.85 -16.38 -6.24
N PHE A 177 2.43 -17.46 -5.71
CA PHE A 177 2.48 -17.70 -4.28
C PHE A 177 3.93 -17.79 -3.79
N ILE A 178 4.18 -17.16 -2.64
CA ILE A 178 5.46 -17.15 -1.94
C ILE A 178 5.27 -17.48 -0.47
N LYS A 179 6.27 -18.09 0.17
CA LYS A 179 6.20 -18.37 1.62
C LYS A 179 6.33 -17.09 2.43
N THR A 180 5.45 -16.90 3.42
CA THR A 180 5.39 -15.75 4.33
C THR A 180 6.74 -15.44 4.98
N GLN A 181 7.48 -16.47 5.40
CA GLN A 181 8.78 -16.31 6.07
C GLN A 181 9.91 -15.75 5.19
N LYS A 182 9.68 -15.62 3.89
CA LYS A 182 10.60 -15.06 2.90
C LYS A 182 10.38 -13.57 2.65
N LEU A 183 9.45 -12.95 3.38
CA LEU A 183 8.98 -11.59 3.19
C LEU A 183 9.22 -10.72 4.40
N LEU A 184 9.58 -9.46 4.17
CA LEU A 184 9.50 -8.35 5.12
C LEU A 184 8.29 -7.49 4.74
N PHE A 185 7.26 -7.51 5.56
CA PHE A 185 6.06 -6.68 5.36
C PHE A 185 6.32 -5.23 5.78
N ILE A 186 5.80 -4.29 5.04
CA ILE A 186 5.97 -2.83 5.22
C ILE A 186 4.60 -2.18 5.47
#